data_7dbb8ff7c70d32f2f376a5af324c6082
#
_entry.id   7dbb8ff7c70d32f2f376a5af324c6082
#
_cell.length_a   1.000
_cell.length_b   1.000
_cell.length_c   1.000
_cell.angle_alpha   90.00
_cell.angle_beta   90.00
_cell.angle_gamma   90.00
#
_symmetry.space_group_name_H-M   'P 1'
#
loop_
_entity.id
_entity.type
_entity.pdbx_description
1 polymer ?
#
loop_
_entity_poly.entity_id
_entity_poly.type
_entity_poly.pdbx_seq_one_letter_code
_entity_poly.pdbx_strand_id
1 'polypeptide(L)'
;LTNQAYIRDGVVLDKLLQSLIVTKFNYSDLLIGDKNAIMIAARVLGYGKDYKFTYGGEDQIIDLAKIEPLPLSEEVKNSSSNEFPFNLPSSDNVVTFKLLTHGDEKKIEQELKGLTKLNKNSSPTVTTRLKHQITSINGEEDKSKIREFVDNYLLAQDSRALRERIKELGPDVDLTFFPEGRDRRVDIPIGLSFFWPDI
;
A
#
# COMPACT_ATOMS: atom_id res chain seq x y z
N LEU A 1 7.61 -15.55 -18.93
CA LEU A 1 7.78 -15.09 -17.52
C LEU A 1 9.24 -14.84 -17.12
N THR A 2 10.21 -15.17 -17.95
CA THR A 2 11.67 -15.14 -17.63
C THR A 2 12.40 -13.87 -18.06
N ASN A 3 11.70 -12.81 -18.45
CA ASN A 3 12.38 -11.55 -18.81
C ASN A 3 12.78 -10.80 -17.51
N GLN A 4 14.08 -10.78 -17.22
CA GLN A 4 14.65 -10.16 -16.01
C GLN A 4 14.28 -8.67 -15.84
N ALA A 5 14.08 -7.94 -16.95
CA ALA A 5 13.66 -6.54 -16.89
C ALA A 5 12.22 -6.41 -16.31
N TYR A 6 11.30 -7.29 -16.70
CA TYR A 6 9.93 -7.30 -16.19
C TYR A 6 9.85 -7.72 -14.72
N ILE A 7 10.73 -8.63 -14.28
CA ILE A 7 10.84 -9.06 -12.89
C ILE A 7 11.28 -7.85 -12.03
N ARG A 8 12.33 -7.14 -12.47
CA ARG A 8 12.88 -5.99 -11.75
C ARG A 8 11.89 -4.83 -11.61
N ASP A 9 11.01 -4.63 -12.60
CA ASP A 9 10.05 -3.52 -12.61
C ASP A 9 8.68 -3.87 -12.00
N GLY A 10 8.52 -5.07 -11.42
CA GLY A 10 7.25 -5.52 -10.80
C GLY A 10 6.15 -5.84 -11.82
N VAL A 11 6.39 -5.68 -13.11
CA VAL A 11 5.39 -5.87 -14.19
C VAL A 11 4.93 -7.32 -14.28
N VAL A 12 5.82 -8.27 -13.97
CA VAL A 12 5.48 -9.71 -14.03
C VAL A 12 4.45 -10.06 -12.98
N LEU A 13 4.60 -9.54 -11.76
CA LEU A 13 3.64 -9.75 -10.68
C LEU A 13 2.26 -9.19 -11.05
N ASP A 14 2.22 -7.96 -11.55
CA ASP A 14 0.95 -7.33 -11.97
C ASP A 14 0.26 -8.15 -13.07
N LYS A 15 1.00 -8.62 -14.08
CA LYS A 15 0.45 -9.48 -15.13
C LYS A 15 -0.04 -10.83 -14.59
N LEU A 16 0.68 -11.43 -13.64
CA LEU A 16 0.25 -12.65 -12.97
C LEU A 16 -1.07 -12.43 -12.25
N LEU A 17 -1.15 -11.41 -11.38
CA LEU A 17 -2.35 -11.12 -10.61
C LEU A 17 -3.54 -10.78 -11.53
N GLN A 18 -3.34 -9.99 -12.58
CA GLN A 18 -4.37 -9.71 -13.58
C GLN A 18 -4.90 -10.98 -14.25
N SER A 19 -4.04 -11.95 -14.55
CA SER A 19 -4.46 -13.20 -15.19
C SER A 19 -5.28 -14.13 -14.28
N LEU A 20 -5.19 -13.94 -12.97
CA LEU A 20 -5.95 -14.73 -11.98
C LEU A 20 -7.34 -14.15 -11.71
N ILE A 21 -7.60 -12.92 -12.11
CA ILE A 21 -8.88 -12.25 -11.89
C ILE A 21 -9.81 -12.56 -13.06
N VAL A 22 -10.85 -13.31 -12.78
CA VAL A 22 -11.83 -13.75 -13.79
C VAL A 22 -12.84 -12.66 -14.12
N THR A 23 -13.24 -11.86 -13.14
CA THR A 23 -14.21 -10.77 -13.32
C THR A 23 -13.56 -9.61 -14.09
N LYS A 24 -14.25 -9.11 -15.11
CA LYS A 24 -13.79 -7.93 -15.85
C LYS A 24 -13.88 -6.69 -14.96
N PHE A 25 -12.74 -6.15 -14.57
CA PHE A 25 -12.63 -4.85 -13.94
C PHE A 25 -11.30 -4.19 -14.33
N ASN A 26 -11.20 -2.89 -14.13
CA ASN A 26 -9.95 -2.18 -14.40
C ASN A 26 -8.97 -2.41 -13.24
N TYR A 27 -7.92 -3.16 -13.47
CA TYR A 27 -6.89 -3.47 -12.45
C TYR A 27 -6.26 -2.23 -11.82
N SER A 28 -6.23 -1.11 -12.54
CA SER A 28 -5.72 0.15 -12.00
C SER A 28 -6.58 0.71 -10.85
N ASP A 29 -7.86 0.30 -10.77
CA ASP A 29 -8.79 0.75 -9.74
C ASP A 29 -8.78 -0.15 -8.50
N LEU A 30 -8.01 -1.26 -8.53
CA LEU A 30 -7.85 -2.17 -7.40
C LEU A 30 -7.18 -1.45 -6.23
N LEU A 31 -7.82 -1.47 -5.06
CA LEU A 31 -7.20 -0.95 -3.84
C LEU A 31 -5.96 -1.76 -3.45
N ILE A 32 -5.00 -1.12 -2.81
CA ILE A 32 -3.74 -1.78 -2.48
C ILE A 32 -3.96 -2.95 -1.51
N GLY A 33 -4.84 -2.81 -0.54
CA GLY A 33 -5.14 -3.89 0.39
C GLY A 33 -5.81 -5.09 -0.28
N ASP A 34 -6.73 -4.86 -1.23
CA ASP A 34 -7.33 -5.93 -2.04
C ASP A 34 -6.28 -6.63 -2.91
N LYS A 35 -5.33 -5.87 -3.45
CA LYS A 35 -4.17 -6.42 -4.17
C LYS A 35 -3.36 -7.34 -3.26
N ASN A 36 -3.12 -6.97 -2.01
CA ASN A 36 -2.42 -7.80 -1.03
C ASN A 36 -3.16 -9.12 -0.77
N ALA A 37 -4.49 -9.08 -0.62
CA ALA A 37 -5.30 -10.29 -0.44
C ALA A 37 -5.21 -11.23 -1.66
N ILE A 38 -5.32 -10.70 -2.88
CA ILE A 38 -5.17 -11.47 -4.12
C ILE A 38 -3.77 -12.07 -4.23
N MET A 39 -2.74 -11.33 -3.83
CA MET A 39 -1.35 -11.76 -3.82
C MET A 39 -1.14 -12.97 -2.90
N ILE A 40 -1.68 -12.93 -1.67
CA ILE A 40 -1.63 -14.04 -0.72
C ILE A 40 -2.37 -15.26 -1.29
N ALA A 41 -3.59 -15.08 -1.81
CA ALA A 41 -4.37 -16.16 -2.42
C ALA A 41 -3.62 -16.80 -3.60
N ALA A 42 -3.03 -15.99 -4.48
CA ALA A 42 -2.24 -16.47 -5.62
C ALA A 42 -1.03 -17.30 -5.17
N ARG A 43 -0.34 -16.87 -4.10
CA ARG A 43 0.80 -17.60 -3.54
C ARG A 43 0.37 -18.94 -2.95
N VAL A 44 -0.72 -18.96 -2.18
CA VAL A 44 -1.26 -20.19 -1.57
C VAL A 44 -1.68 -21.19 -2.65
N LEU A 45 -2.37 -20.73 -3.70
CA LEU A 45 -2.80 -21.58 -4.81
C LEU A 45 -1.64 -22.14 -5.65
N GLY A 46 -0.59 -21.34 -5.86
CA GLY A 46 0.54 -21.75 -6.70
C GLY A 46 1.60 -22.59 -6.00
N TYR A 47 1.85 -22.32 -4.71
CA TYR A 47 2.99 -22.91 -3.98
C TYR A 47 2.63 -23.49 -2.62
N GLY A 48 1.34 -23.55 -2.29
CA GLY A 48 0.86 -24.00 -0.99
C GLY A 48 0.94 -22.92 0.09
N LYS A 49 0.37 -23.25 1.25
CA LYS A 49 0.14 -22.32 2.35
C LYS A 49 1.39 -21.99 3.16
N ASP A 50 2.39 -22.87 3.20
CA ASP A 50 3.58 -22.69 4.01
C ASP A 50 4.57 -21.75 3.32
N TYR A 51 4.82 -20.60 3.93
CA TYR A 51 5.81 -19.63 3.45
C TYR A 51 7.03 -19.64 4.34
N LYS A 52 8.17 -20.00 3.76
CA LYS A 52 9.47 -20.09 4.43
C LYS A 52 10.31 -18.87 4.06
N PHE A 53 10.93 -18.25 5.06
CA PHE A 53 11.85 -17.13 4.88
C PHE A 53 12.78 -17.02 6.10
N THR A 54 13.89 -16.29 5.95
CA THR A 54 14.83 -16.03 7.04
C THR A 54 14.57 -14.65 7.62
N TYR A 55 14.44 -14.55 8.94
CA TYR A 55 14.31 -13.30 9.67
C TYR A 55 15.27 -13.26 10.86
N GLY A 56 16.14 -12.23 10.93
CA GLY A 56 17.13 -12.10 12.00
C GLY A 56 18.18 -13.21 12.05
N GLY A 57 18.39 -13.93 10.93
CA GLY A 57 19.29 -15.08 10.83
C GLY A 57 18.65 -16.42 11.18
N GLU A 58 17.36 -16.45 11.48
CA GLU A 58 16.59 -17.66 11.82
C GLU A 58 15.55 -17.95 10.75
N ASP A 59 15.34 -19.24 10.45
CA ASP A 59 14.33 -19.67 9.50
C ASP A 59 12.95 -19.63 10.14
N GLN A 60 12.02 -18.99 9.47
CA GLN A 60 10.62 -18.84 9.87
C GLN A 60 9.72 -19.55 8.87
N ILE A 61 8.62 -20.11 9.38
CA ILE A 61 7.57 -20.71 8.55
C ILE A 61 6.23 -20.13 8.98
N ILE A 62 5.49 -19.55 8.03
CA ILE A 62 4.16 -18.99 8.25
C ILE A 62 3.14 -19.73 7.42
N ASP A 63 2.01 -20.07 8.03
CA ASP A 63 0.83 -20.57 7.32
C ASP A 63 0.03 -19.39 6.76
N LEU A 64 0.22 -19.10 5.46
CA LEU A 64 -0.45 -18.00 4.76
C LEU A 64 -1.98 -18.15 4.71
N ALA A 65 -2.52 -19.37 4.86
CA ALA A 65 -3.95 -19.59 4.90
C ALA A 65 -4.60 -19.10 6.21
N LYS A 66 -3.79 -18.77 7.22
CA LYS A 66 -4.23 -18.18 8.49
C LYS A 66 -4.15 -16.66 8.52
N ILE A 67 -3.68 -16.04 7.45
CA ILE A 67 -3.69 -14.59 7.33
C ILE A 67 -5.14 -14.14 7.20
N GLU A 68 -5.58 -13.32 8.15
CA GLU A 68 -6.95 -12.82 8.18
C GLU A 68 -7.06 -11.43 7.53
N PRO A 69 -8.19 -11.13 6.87
CA PRO A 69 -8.46 -9.77 6.43
C PRO A 69 -8.63 -8.87 7.66
N LEU A 70 -8.10 -7.66 7.60
CA LEU A 70 -8.36 -6.64 8.59
C LEU A 70 -9.83 -6.20 8.50
N PRO A 71 -10.49 -5.90 9.63
CA PRO A 71 -11.89 -5.49 9.63
C PRO A 71 -12.09 -4.23 8.79
N LEU A 72 -12.99 -4.29 7.82
CA LEU A 72 -13.39 -3.13 7.04
C LEU A 72 -14.29 -2.22 7.87
N SER A 73 -14.00 -0.93 7.94
CA SER A 73 -14.82 0.02 8.68
C SER A 73 -16.23 0.15 8.06
N GLU A 74 -17.22 0.43 8.89
CA GLU A 74 -18.60 0.68 8.41
C GLU A 74 -18.67 1.90 7.48
N GLU A 75 -17.81 2.88 7.67
CA GLU A 75 -17.71 4.06 6.81
C GLU A 75 -17.36 3.67 5.36
N VAL A 76 -16.37 2.78 5.19
CA VAL A 76 -15.97 2.30 3.86
C VAL A 76 -17.04 1.39 3.25
N LYS A 77 -17.65 0.50 4.04
CA LYS A 77 -18.73 -0.38 3.55
C LYS A 77 -19.94 0.39 3.03
N ASN A 78 -20.26 1.52 3.67
CA ASN A 78 -21.43 2.33 3.34
C ASN A 78 -21.11 3.49 2.38
N SER A 79 -19.83 3.71 2.05
CA SER A 79 -19.44 4.78 1.13
C SER A 79 -19.74 4.38 -0.32
N SER A 80 -20.32 5.32 -1.07
CA SER A 80 -20.50 5.20 -2.52
C SER A 80 -19.31 5.69 -3.33
N SER A 81 -18.34 6.32 -2.69
CA SER A 81 -17.15 6.88 -3.30
C SER A 81 -15.90 6.52 -2.51
N ASN A 82 -14.74 6.56 -3.16
CA ASN A 82 -13.45 6.42 -2.49
C ASN A 82 -12.92 7.79 -2.05
N GLU A 83 -13.73 8.53 -1.28
CA GLU A 83 -13.37 9.83 -0.74
C GLU A 83 -13.90 9.99 0.69
N PHE A 84 -13.00 10.36 1.61
CA PHE A 84 -13.26 10.40 3.04
C PHE A 84 -12.82 11.72 3.64
N PRO A 85 -13.70 12.47 4.32
CA PRO A 85 -13.33 13.70 5.00
C PRO A 85 -12.61 13.41 6.31
N PHE A 86 -11.66 14.27 6.68
CA PHE A 86 -10.93 14.20 7.94
C PHE A 86 -10.53 15.59 8.44
N ASN A 87 -10.84 15.88 9.68
CA ASN A 87 -10.42 17.11 10.36
C ASN A 87 -9.00 16.91 10.90
N LEU A 88 -8.06 17.73 10.46
CA LEU A 88 -6.70 17.73 10.95
C LEU A 88 -6.64 18.29 12.37
N PRO A 89 -6.11 17.53 13.35
CA PRO A 89 -6.27 17.87 14.77
C PRO A 89 -5.48 19.10 15.25
N SER A 90 -4.44 19.52 14.51
CA SER A 90 -3.55 20.59 14.96
C SER A 90 -3.72 21.88 14.15
N SER A 91 -4.26 21.80 12.94
CA SER A 91 -4.40 22.99 12.06
C SER A 91 -5.85 23.36 11.76
N ASP A 92 -6.82 22.60 12.30
CA ASP A 92 -8.27 22.77 12.06
C ASP A 92 -8.68 22.75 10.56
N ASN A 93 -7.78 22.34 9.67
CA ASN A 93 -8.09 22.17 8.27
C ASN A 93 -8.89 20.88 8.07
N VAL A 94 -9.86 20.91 7.16
CA VAL A 94 -10.60 19.74 6.69
C VAL A 94 -9.96 19.26 5.41
N VAL A 95 -9.46 18.04 5.40
CA VAL A 95 -8.97 17.39 4.17
C VAL A 95 -9.94 16.31 3.73
N THR A 96 -10.13 16.16 2.43
CA THR A 96 -10.72 14.94 1.87
C THR A 96 -9.59 14.11 1.31
N PHE A 97 -9.59 12.82 1.58
CA PHE A 97 -8.58 11.90 1.09
C PHE A 97 -9.22 10.64 0.49
N LYS A 98 -8.44 9.92 -0.31
CA LYS A 98 -8.82 8.64 -0.90
C LYS A 98 -7.87 7.52 -0.49
N LEU A 99 -8.38 6.29 -0.52
CA LEU A 99 -7.55 5.09 -0.46
C LEU A 99 -6.82 4.90 -1.80
N LEU A 100 -5.52 4.60 -1.75
CA LEU A 100 -4.72 4.45 -2.96
C LEU A 100 -5.09 3.18 -3.73
N THR A 101 -5.19 3.35 -5.04
CA THR A 101 -5.36 2.26 -5.98
C THR A 101 -4.02 1.83 -6.57
N HIS A 102 -4.00 0.70 -7.27
CA HIS A 102 -2.82 0.26 -8.03
C HIS A 102 -2.36 1.32 -9.05
N GLY A 103 -3.29 2.00 -9.70
CA GLY A 103 -2.98 3.08 -10.64
C GLY A 103 -2.33 4.29 -9.96
N ASP A 104 -2.73 4.61 -8.74
CA ASP A 104 -2.10 5.67 -7.96
C ASP A 104 -0.68 5.29 -7.53
N GLU A 105 -0.46 4.03 -7.09
CA GLU A 105 0.89 3.54 -6.76
C GLU A 105 1.85 3.66 -7.94
N LYS A 106 1.41 3.33 -9.15
CA LYS A 106 2.23 3.51 -10.36
C LYS A 106 2.63 4.97 -10.60
N LYS A 107 1.71 5.92 -10.37
CA LYS A 107 2.01 7.35 -10.49
C LYS A 107 3.00 7.80 -9.42
N ILE A 108 2.80 7.35 -8.17
CA ILE A 108 3.69 7.63 -7.04
C ILE A 108 5.09 7.09 -7.33
N GLU A 109 5.22 5.84 -7.78
CA GLU A 109 6.52 5.24 -8.15
C GLU A 109 7.24 6.03 -9.24
N GLN A 110 6.51 6.46 -10.28
CA GLN A 110 7.07 7.27 -11.36
C GLN A 110 7.57 8.63 -10.85
N GLU A 111 6.79 9.31 -9.99
CA GLU A 111 7.19 10.57 -9.37
C GLU A 111 8.41 10.39 -8.48
N LEU A 112 8.43 9.37 -7.61
CA LEU A 112 9.57 9.08 -6.74
C LEU A 112 10.84 8.75 -7.54
N LYS A 113 10.75 7.97 -8.61
CA LYS A 113 11.88 7.70 -9.53
C LYS A 113 12.43 8.99 -10.15
N GLY A 114 11.55 9.94 -10.49
CA GLY A 114 11.96 11.26 -10.98
C GLY A 114 12.70 12.07 -9.91
N LEU A 115 12.14 12.16 -8.70
CA LEU A 115 12.70 12.91 -7.58
C LEU A 115 14.06 12.36 -7.11
N THR A 116 14.21 11.02 -7.05
CA THR A 116 15.47 10.37 -6.65
C THR A 116 16.59 10.64 -7.66
N LYS A 117 16.27 10.79 -8.95
CA LYS A 117 17.27 11.18 -9.96
C LYS A 117 17.79 12.61 -9.75
N LEU A 118 16.95 13.50 -9.25
CA LEU A 118 17.28 14.90 -9.00
C LEU A 118 18.03 15.09 -7.67
N ASN A 119 17.64 14.33 -6.64
CA ASN A 119 18.24 14.43 -5.31
C ASN A 119 18.39 13.04 -4.67
N LYS A 120 19.60 12.48 -4.71
CA LYS A 120 19.91 11.12 -4.22
C LYS A 120 19.78 10.96 -2.70
N ASN A 121 19.79 12.06 -1.95
CA ASN A 121 19.78 12.04 -0.47
C ASN A 121 18.39 12.26 0.13
N SER A 122 17.36 12.46 -0.69
CA SER A 122 16.00 12.71 -0.24
C SER A 122 15.10 11.54 -0.62
N SER A 123 14.36 11.00 0.35
CA SER A 123 13.29 10.05 0.10
C SER A 123 11.94 10.66 0.52
N PRO A 124 11.31 11.47 -0.34
CA PRO A 124 10.06 12.16 -0.05
C PRO A 124 8.84 11.24 -0.14
N THR A 125 8.99 9.95 0.18
CA THR A 125 7.96 8.93 -0.01
C THR A 125 6.66 9.29 0.69
N VAL A 126 6.72 9.74 1.95
CA VAL A 126 5.51 10.08 2.73
C VAL A 126 4.79 11.28 2.11
N THR A 127 5.51 12.36 1.84
CA THR A 127 4.96 13.57 1.23
C THR A 127 4.37 13.31 -0.16
N THR A 128 5.07 12.54 -0.98
CA THR A 128 4.57 12.17 -2.32
C THR A 128 3.29 11.35 -2.22
N ARG A 129 3.22 10.38 -1.32
CA ARG A 129 1.99 9.60 -1.10
C ARG A 129 0.83 10.48 -0.66
N LEU A 130 1.03 11.37 0.31
CA LEU A 130 -0.01 12.29 0.78
C LEU A 130 -0.51 13.23 -0.33
N LYS A 131 0.37 13.72 -1.21
CA LYS A 131 -0.02 14.52 -2.40
C LYS A 131 -0.94 13.78 -3.36
N HIS A 132 -0.85 12.45 -3.41
CA HIS A 132 -1.73 11.61 -4.23
C HIS A 132 -2.98 11.14 -3.49
N GLN A 133 -2.94 11.09 -2.15
CA GLN A 133 -4.06 10.67 -1.31
C GLN A 133 -5.04 11.80 -1.03
N ILE A 134 -4.57 13.02 -0.76
CA ILE A 134 -5.43 14.18 -0.50
C ILE A 134 -6.08 14.62 -1.81
N THR A 135 -7.43 14.71 -1.82
CA THR A 135 -8.23 15.12 -2.96
C THR A 135 -8.76 16.55 -2.83
N SER A 136 -8.94 17.03 -1.58
CA SER A 136 -9.27 18.44 -1.33
C SER A 136 -8.77 18.93 0.02
N ILE A 137 -8.68 20.26 0.18
CA ILE A 137 -8.36 20.95 1.43
C ILE A 137 -9.35 22.10 1.60
N ASN A 138 -10.17 22.04 2.66
CA ASN A 138 -11.23 23.03 2.91
C ASN A 138 -12.17 23.22 1.67
N GLY A 139 -12.38 22.14 0.91
CA GLY A 139 -13.17 22.16 -0.33
C GLY A 139 -12.40 22.61 -1.58
N GLU A 140 -11.14 22.99 -1.48
CA GLU A 140 -10.29 23.31 -2.62
C GLU A 140 -9.65 22.05 -3.22
N GLU A 141 -9.90 21.76 -4.49
CA GLU A 141 -9.46 20.54 -5.21
C GLU A 141 -8.26 20.78 -6.14
N ASP A 142 -7.76 22.02 -6.23
CA ASP A 142 -6.61 22.33 -7.10
C ASP A 142 -5.37 21.56 -6.65
N LYS A 143 -4.85 20.73 -7.55
CA LYS A 143 -3.70 19.85 -7.27
C LYS A 143 -2.43 20.62 -6.91
N SER A 144 -2.24 21.82 -7.46
CA SER A 144 -1.06 22.64 -7.16
C SER A 144 -1.13 23.16 -5.73
N LYS A 145 -2.33 23.60 -5.29
CA LYS A 145 -2.57 24.06 -3.91
C LYS A 145 -2.46 22.92 -2.91
N ILE A 146 -2.96 21.72 -3.24
CA ILE A 146 -2.80 20.52 -2.42
C ILE A 146 -1.32 20.18 -2.25
N ARG A 147 -0.54 20.21 -3.33
CA ARG A 147 0.91 19.94 -3.28
C ARG A 147 1.64 20.99 -2.44
N GLU A 148 1.33 22.25 -2.62
CA GLU A 148 1.88 23.35 -1.84
C GLU A 148 1.57 23.19 -0.35
N PHE A 149 0.31 22.85 -0.01
CA PHE A 149 -0.09 22.59 1.36
C PHE A 149 0.71 21.44 2.00
N VAL A 150 0.83 20.31 1.30
CA VAL A 150 1.57 19.15 1.81
C VAL A 150 3.06 19.45 2.00
N ASP A 151 3.65 20.28 1.12
CA ASP A 151 5.09 20.61 1.19
C ASP A 151 5.40 21.66 2.27
N ASN A 152 4.50 22.62 2.50
CA ASN A 152 4.84 23.82 3.26
C ASN A 152 3.99 24.03 4.52
N TYR A 153 2.78 23.48 4.59
CA TYR A 153 1.82 23.82 5.64
C TYR A 153 1.31 22.62 6.45
N LEU A 154 1.44 21.39 5.94
CA LEU A 154 0.98 20.20 6.66
C LEU A 154 1.88 19.91 7.85
N LEU A 155 1.34 20.08 9.06
CA LEU A 155 2.05 19.82 10.30
C LEU A 155 2.39 18.33 10.47
N ALA A 156 3.51 18.03 11.13
CA ALA A 156 3.95 16.65 11.35
C ALA A 156 2.91 15.83 12.14
N GLN A 157 2.23 16.43 13.11
CA GLN A 157 1.17 15.77 13.89
C GLN A 157 -0.05 15.49 13.02
N ASP A 158 -0.47 16.43 12.18
CA ASP A 158 -1.58 16.26 11.25
C ASP A 158 -1.29 15.18 10.20
N SER A 159 -0.08 15.20 9.66
CA SER A 159 0.41 14.16 8.74
C SER A 159 0.38 12.77 9.39
N ARG A 160 0.73 12.65 10.67
CA ARG A 160 0.68 11.39 11.41
C ARG A 160 -0.78 10.95 11.62
N ALA A 161 -1.63 11.83 12.12
CA ALA A 161 -3.04 11.53 12.37
C ALA A 161 -3.77 11.11 11.08
N LEU A 162 -3.53 11.83 9.97
CA LEU A 162 -4.10 11.47 8.67
C LEU A 162 -3.65 10.08 8.21
N ARG A 163 -2.37 9.73 8.33
CA ARG A 163 -1.86 8.40 7.95
C ARG A 163 -2.43 7.29 8.83
N GLU A 164 -2.60 7.52 10.12
CA GLU A 164 -3.27 6.59 11.04
C GLU A 164 -4.72 6.39 10.60
N ARG A 165 -5.44 7.46 10.28
CA ARG A 165 -6.81 7.39 9.77
C ARG A 165 -6.92 6.63 8.46
N ILE A 166 -6.03 6.88 7.50
CA ILE A 166 -5.97 6.16 6.21
C ILE A 166 -5.77 4.65 6.45
N LYS A 167 -4.88 4.30 7.38
CA LYS A 167 -4.61 2.91 7.73
C LYS A 167 -5.81 2.21 8.37
N GLU A 168 -6.57 2.91 9.21
CA GLU A 168 -7.78 2.37 9.85
C GLU A 168 -8.91 2.10 8.85
N LEU A 169 -9.02 2.92 7.81
CA LEU A 169 -10.07 2.81 6.80
C LEU A 169 -9.74 1.79 5.70
N GLY A 170 -8.47 1.67 5.35
CA GLY A 170 -8.07 0.87 4.20
C GLY A 170 -8.35 -0.63 4.38
N PRO A 171 -8.98 -1.29 3.39
CA PRO A 171 -8.99 -2.74 3.37
C PRO A 171 -7.55 -3.24 3.30
N ASP A 172 -7.21 -4.24 4.09
CA ASP A 172 -5.90 -4.89 4.03
C ASP A 172 -5.98 -6.30 4.64
N VAL A 173 -4.89 -7.03 4.59
CA VAL A 173 -4.68 -8.29 5.28
C VAL A 173 -3.57 -8.13 6.31
N ASP A 174 -3.65 -8.90 7.41
CA ASP A 174 -2.65 -8.83 8.47
C ASP A 174 -1.33 -9.50 8.04
N LEU A 175 -0.50 -8.73 7.34
CA LEU A 175 0.82 -9.16 6.87
C LEU A 175 1.89 -9.06 7.97
N THR A 176 1.55 -9.40 9.21
CA THR A 176 2.50 -9.40 10.32
C THR A 176 2.57 -10.75 11.00
N PHE A 177 3.69 -11.05 11.67
CA PHE A 177 3.88 -12.27 12.46
C PHE A 177 4.68 -11.97 13.73
N PHE A 178 4.66 -12.91 14.68
CA PHE A 178 5.53 -12.89 15.84
C PHE A 178 6.73 -13.80 15.57
N PRO A 179 7.96 -13.25 15.43
CA PRO A 179 9.16 -14.06 15.36
C PRO A 179 9.35 -14.84 16.66
N GLU A 180 9.89 -16.06 16.57
CA GLU A 180 10.16 -16.88 17.75
C GLU A 180 11.06 -16.13 18.73
N GLY A 181 10.70 -16.18 20.03
CA GLY A 181 11.44 -15.50 21.10
C GLY A 181 11.33 -13.97 21.12
N ARG A 182 10.42 -13.36 20.38
CA ARG A 182 10.20 -11.89 20.37
C ARG A 182 8.75 -11.53 20.72
N ASP A 183 8.59 -10.49 21.53
CA ASP A 183 7.27 -9.97 21.95
C ASP A 183 6.68 -8.94 20.99
N ARG A 184 7.35 -8.68 19.85
CA ARG A 184 6.92 -7.67 18.88
C ARG A 184 6.60 -8.30 17.54
N ARG A 185 5.42 -7.95 16.99
CA ARG A 185 5.06 -8.29 15.61
C ARG A 185 5.94 -7.54 14.61
N VAL A 186 6.28 -8.21 13.54
CA VAL A 186 7.05 -7.65 12.42
C VAL A 186 6.37 -8.00 11.10
N ASP A 187 6.64 -7.21 10.07
CA ASP A 187 6.06 -7.43 8.75
C ASP A 187 6.64 -8.72 8.11
N ILE A 188 5.77 -9.48 7.47
CA ILE A 188 6.14 -10.63 6.63
C ILE A 188 6.91 -10.09 5.42
N PRO A 189 8.14 -10.54 5.14
CA PRO A 189 8.90 -10.06 4.00
C PRO A 189 8.29 -10.56 2.69
N ILE A 190 7.63 -9.66 1.95
CA ILE A 190 7.05 -9.95 0.66
C ILE A 190 7.94 -9.36 -0.43
N GLY A 191 8.75 -10.22 -1.04
CA GLY A 191 9.67 -9.87 -2.12
C GLY A 191 9.51 -10.79 -3.33
N LEU A 192 10.51 -10.80 -4.20
CA LEU A 192 10.52 -11.71 -5.36
C LEU A 192 10.47 -13.18 -4.94
N SER A 193 11.19 -13.55 -3.89
CA SER A 193 11.21 -14.91 -3.33
C SER A 193 9.84 -15.39 -2.83
N PHE A 194 8.91 -14.48 -2.56
CA PHE A 194 7.54 -14.84 -2.18
C PHE A 194 6.82 -15.60 -3.31
N PHE A 195 7.01 -15.20 -4.57
CA PHE A 195 6.41 -15.85 -5.74
C PHE A 195 7.36 -16.77 -6.49
N TRP A 196 8.66 -16.63 -6.29
CA TRP A 196 9.70 -17.42 -6.94
C TRP A 196 10.73 -17.85 -5.90
N PRO A 197 10.40 -18.87 -5.08
CA PRO A 197 11.25 -19.29 -3.96
C PRO A 197 12.63 -19.86 -4.39
N ASP A 198 12.77 -20.23 -5.66
CA ASP A 198 13.99 -20.84 -6.22
C ASP A 198 14.88 -19.87 -7.02
N ILE A 199 14.68 -18.54 -6.90
CA ILE A 199 15.48 -17.53 -7.58
C ILE A 199 16.45 -16.84 -6.63
#